data_fc070d95987012f6e86cf7f31e49bf38
#
_entry.id   fc070d95987012f6e86cf7f31e49bf38
#
_cell.length_a   1.000
_cell.length_b   1.000
_cell.length_c   1.000
_cell.angle_alpha   90.00
_cell.angle_beta   90.00
_cell.angle_gamma   90.00
#
_symmetry.space_group_name_H-M   'P 1'
#
loop_
_entity.id
_entity.type
_entity.pdbx_description
1 polymer ?
#
loop_
_entity_poly.entity_id
_entity_poly.type
_entity_poly.pdbx_seq_one_letter_code
_entity_poly.pdbx_strand_id
1 'polypeptide(L)'
;LVIELGANDALRGLPLTSTRANLDAMIQLGQSINAKVLLLGMQVPPNYGARYTADFANVFVEASRKYGTALVPFFLTGVADGPEAERLFQRDRIHPNELAQPIMLDNAWPSLMRLMSP
;
A
#
# COMPACT_ATOMS: atom_id res chain seq x y z
N LEU A 1 -11.84 0.27 7.91
CA LEU A 1 -10.59 1.02 7.97
C LEU A 1 -9.74 0.70 6.75
N VAL A 2 -9.33 1.72 6.00
CA VAL A 2 -8.38 1.58 4.89
C VAL A 2 -7.04 2.19 5.34
N ILE A 3 -5.96 1.43 5.19
CA ILE A 3 -4.61 1.86 5.56
C ILE A 3 -3.75 1.92 4.29
N GLU A 4 -3.27 3.11 3.94
CA GLU A 4 -2.32 3.40 2.85
C GLU A 4 -1.17 4.20 3.45
N LEU A 5 -0.28 3.52 4.17
CA LEU A 5 0.85 4.11 4.91
C LEU A 5 2.08 3.21 4.82
N GLY A 6 3.27 3.79 5.05
CA GLY A 6 4.55 3.09 5.07
C GLY A 6 5.48 3.48 3.92
N ALA A 7 4.98 4.06 2.85
CA ALA A 7 5.81 4.44 1.70
C ALA A 7 6.91 5.46 2.07
N ASN A 8 6.60 6.44 2.90
CA ASN A 8 7.59 7.43 3.33
C ASN A 8 8.72 6.82 4.15
N ASP A 9 8.43 5.83 5.00
CA ASP A 9 9.46 5.09 5.72
C ASP A 9 10.42 4.41 4.75
N ALA A 10 9.86 3.73 3.75
CA ALA A 10 10.65 3.02 2.75
C ALA A 10 11.46 3.96 1.85
N LEU A 11 10.88 5.08 1.41
CA LEU A 11 11.59 6.08 0.61
C LEU A 11 12.77 6.71 1.38
N ARG A 12 12.69 6.77 2.69
CA ARG A 12 13.78 7.21 3.56
C ARG A 12 14.78 6.10 3.92
N GLY A 13 14.54 4.87 3.47
CA GLY A 13 15.37 3.72 3.81
C GLY A 13 15.34 3.35 5.29
N LEU A 14 14.24 3.64 5.99
CA LEU A 14 14.12 3.33 7.42
C LEU A 14 14.01 1.82 7.66
N PRO A 15 14.38 1.34 8.86
CA PRO A 15 14.25 -0.06 9.19
C PRO A 15 12.80 -0.55 9.06
N LEU A 16 12.59 -1.61 8.29
CA LEU A 16 11.25 -2.17 8.06
C LEU A 16 10.61 -2.76 9.31
N THR A 17 11.40 -3.05 10.35
CA THR A 17 10.89 -3.48 11.67
C THR A 17 9.97 -2.44 12.29
N SER A 18 10.32 -1.15 12.14
CA SER A 18 9.46 -0.05 12.62
C SER A 18 8.19 0.08 11.80
N THR A 19 8.28 -0.04 10.48
CA THR A 19 7.12 -0.01 9.58
C THR A 19 6.16 -1.17 9.90
N ARG A 20 6.70 -2.38 10.11
CA ARG A 20 5.90 -3.55 10.53
C ARG A 20 5.17 -3.30 11.84
N ALA A 21 5.89 -2.81 12.85
CA ALA A 21 5.31 -2.54 14.16
C ALA A 21 4.19 -1.49 14.09
N ASN A 22 4.38 -0.45 13.28
CA ASN A 22 3.37 0.59 13.08
C ASN A 22 2.12 0.05 12.36
N LEU A 23 2.29 -0.75 11.32
CA LEU A 23 1.17 -1.40 10.62
C LEU A 23 0.42 -2.35 11.55
N ASP A 24 1.14 -3.18 12.29
CA ASP A 24 0.56 -4.09 13.27
C ASP A 24 -0.33 -3.33 14.28
N ALA A 25 0.19 -2.24 14.84
CA ALA A 25 -0.54 -1.41 15.79
C ALA A 25 -1.81 -0.79 15.20
N MET A 26 -1.74 -0.25 13.98
CA MET A 26 -2.90 0.34 13.30
C MET A 26 -3.97 -0.71 12.99
N ILE A 27 -3.57 -1.89 12.52
CA ILE A 27 -4.49 -2.99 12.23
C ILE A 27 -5.19 -3.45 13.51
N GLN A 28 -4.42 -3.70 14.56
CA GLN A 28 -4.98 -4.15 15.85
C GLN A 28 -5.95 -3.13 16.45
N LEU A 29 -5.61 -1.84 16.35
CA LEU A 29 -6.49 -0.78 16.83
C LEU A 29 -7.81 -0.76 16.04
N GLY A 30 -7.76 -0.88 14.71
CA GLY A 30 -8.95 -0.99 13.89
C GLY A 30 -9.81 -2.21 14.26
N GLN A 31 -9.16 -3.36 14.41
CA GLN A 31 -9.86 -4.60 14.75
C GLN A 31 -10.46 -4.58 16.17
N SER A 32 -9.85 -3.85 17.12
CA SER A 32 -10.37 -3.72 18.48
C SER A 32 -11.74 -3.05 18.56
N ILE A 33 -12.10 -2.28 17.55
CA ILE A 33 -13.42 -1.65 17.43
C ILE A 33 -14.29 -2.36 16.37
N ASN A 34 -13.96 -3.61 16.03
CA ASN A 34 -14.65 -4.43 15.04
C ASN A 34 -14.64 -3.85 13.61
N ALA A 35 -13.69 -2.99 13.28
CA ALA A 35 -13.54 -2.52 11.91
C ALA A 35 -12.93 -3.62 11.03
N LYS A 36 -13.50 -3.82 9.85
CA LYS A 36 -12.86 -4.57 8.78
C LYS A 36 -11.72 -3.71 8.22
N VAL A 37 -10.57 -4.33 7.93
CA VAL A 37 -9.37 -3.61 7.51
C VAL A 37 -8.98 -3.98 6.08
N LEU A 38 -8.68 -2.96 5.27
CA LEU A 38 -8.08 -3.08 3.95
C LEU A 38 -6.70 -2.42 3.97
N LEU A 39 -5.67 -3.18 3.58
CA LEU A 39 -4.34 -2.64 3.35
C LEU A 39 -4.16 -2.32 1.87
N LEU A 40 -3.69 -1.12 1.58
CA LEU A 40 -3.25 -0.71 0.25
C LEU A 40 -1.72 -0.78 0.23
N GLY A 41 -1.20 -1.88 -0.35
CA GLY A 41 0.23 -2.15 -0.42
C GLY A 41 0.95 -1.20 -1.37
N MET A 42 2.21 -0.96 -1.08
CA MET A 42 3.08 -0.07 -1.85
C MET A 42 4.38 -0.78 -2.20
N GLN A 43 5.07 -0.25 -3.20
CA GLN A 43 6.41 -0.68 -3.61
C GLN A 43 7.32 0.54 -3.72
N VAL A 44 8.61 0.34 -3.54
CA VAL A 44 9.62 1.36 -3.80
C VAL A 44 10.32 1.08 -5.13
N PRO A 45 10.90 2.11 -5.79
CA PRO A 45 11.65 1.92 -7.02
C PRO A 45 12.80 0.91 -6.87
N PRO A 46 13.16 0.18 -7.94
CA PRO A 46 14.18 -0.88 -7.89
C PRO A 46 15.59 -0.41 -7.46
N ASN A 47 15.89 0.88 -7.60
CA ASN A 47 17.16 1.47 -7.20
C ASN A 47 17.41 1.47 -5.68
N TYR A 48 16.40 1.10 -4.87
CA TYR A 48 16.57 0.86 -3.43
C TYR A 48 17.22 -0.50 -3.11
N GLY A 49 17.54 -1.30 -4.12
CA GLY A 49 18.09 -2.63 -4.00
C GLY A 49 17.01 -3.71 -3.99
N ALA A 50 17.30 -4.83 -4.64
CA ALA A 50 16.33 -5.91 -4.84
C ALA A 50 15.78 -6.47 -3.53
N ARG A 51 16.66 -6.64 -2.53
CA ARG A 51 16.26 -7.17 -1.22
C ARG A 51 15.32 -6.23 -0.47
N TYR A 52 15.70 -4.96 -0.35
CA TYR A 52 14.87 -3.97 0.35
C TYR A 52 13.51 -3.77 -0.32
N THR A 53 13.50 -3.72 -1.65
CA THR A 53 12.28 -3.61 -2.46
C THR A 53 11.33 -4.78 -2.20
N ALA A 54 11.86 -6.00 -2.22
CA ALA A 54 11.08 -7.20 -1.96
C ALA A 54 10.60 -7.27 -0.50
N ASP A 55 11.47 -6.98 0.46
CA ASP A 55 11.14 -6.99 1.88
C ASP A 55 10.06 -5.95 2.21
N PHE A 56 10.13 -4.76 1.62
CA PHE A 56 9.10 -3.72 1.80
C PHE A 56 7.74 -4.17 1.27
N ALA A 57 7.67 -4.65 0.03
CA ALA A 57 6.42 -5.16 -0.54
C ALA A 57 5.83 -6.28 0.32
N ASN A 58 6.67 -7.14 0.87
CA ASN A 58 6.26 -8.26 1.70
C ASN A 58 5.73 -7.85 3.09
N VAL A 59 6.07 -6.67 3.58
CA VAL A 59 5.52 -6.15 4.85
C VAL A 59 4.00 -6.19 4.84
N PHE A 60 3.37 -5.74 3.77
CA PHE A 60 1.91 -5.71 3.64
C PHE A 60 1.31 -7.11 3.51
N VAL A 61 1.96 -8.00 2.76
CA VAL A 61 1.53 -9.39 2.59
C VAL A 61 1.55 -10.14 3.92
N GLU A 62 2.64 -10.01 4.68
CA GLU A 62 2.79 -10.64 5.98
C GLU A 62 1.77 -10.11 7.00
N ALA A 63 1.58 -8.78 7.05
CA ALA A 63 0.61 -8.16 7.94
C ALA A 63 -0.82 -8.61 7.60
N SER A 64 -1.18 -8.64 6.33
CA SER A 64 -2.49 -9.13 5.88
C SER A 64 -2.72 -10.59 6.28
N ARG A 65 -1.73 -11.43 6.07
CA ARG A 65 -1.81 -12.85 6.43
C ARG A 65 -1.93 -13.05 7.95
N LYS A 66 -1.16 -12.30 8.72
CA LYS A 66 -1.12 -12.39 10.18
C LYS A 66 -2.46 -11.98 10.82
N TYR A 67 -3.08 -10.93 10.33
CA TYR A 67 -4.29 -10.35 10.92
C TYR A 67 -5.58 -10.64 10.16
N GLY A 68 -5.50 -11.38 9.05
CA GLY A 68 -6.68 -11.69 8.25
C GLY A 68 -7.33 -10.47 7.59
N THR A 69 -6.54 -9.47 7.20
CA THR A 69 -7.06 -8.28 6.52
C THR A 69 -7.22 -8.52 5.02
N ALA A 70 -8.01 -7.68 4.37
CA ALA A 70 -7.96 -7.57 2.92
C ALA A 70 -6.69 -6.82 2.50
N LEU A 71 -6.23 -7.11 1.28
CA LEU A 71 -5.01 -6.53 0.73
C LEU A 71 -5.18 -6.24 -0.76
N VAL A 72 -4.79 -5.03 -1.15
CA VAL A 72 -4.41 -4.71 -2.52
C VAL A 72 -2.88 -4.73 -2.55
N PRO A 73 -2.21 -5.70 -3.20
CA PRO A 73 -0.76 -5.87 -3.09
C PRO A 73 0.04 -4.67 -3.55
N PHE A 74 -0.40 -4.01 -4.63
CA PHE A 74 0.20 -2.78 -5.13
C PHE A 74 -0.88 -1.79 -5.57
N PHE A 75 -1.10 -0.77 -4.77
CA PHE A 75 -2.14 0.24 -5.00
C PHE A 75 -1.92 1.04 -6.29
N LEU A 76 -0.66 1.21 -6.72
CA LEU A 76 -0.28 1.97 -7.90
C LEU A 76 -0.07 1.10 -9.16
N THR A 77 -0.64 -0.10 -9.21
CA THR A 77 -0.64 -0.91 -10.42
C THR A 77 -1.26 -0.14 -11.59
N GLY A 78 -0.58 -0.11 -12.74
CA GLY A 78 -1.00 0.66 -13.91
C GLY A 78 -0.71 2.16 -13.83
N VAL A 79 -0.27 2.65 -12.67
CA VAL A 79 0.17 4.04 -12.47
C VAL A 79 1.70 4.12 -12.47
N ALA A 80 2.36 3.39 -11.56
CA ALA A 80 3.81 3.48 -11.38
C ALA A 80 4.59 2.51 -12.26
N ASP A 81 3.99 1.40 -12.64
CA ASP A 81 4.61 0.31 -13.41
C ASP A 81 4.18 0.28 -14.89
N GLY A 82 3.38 1.25 -15.32
CA GLY A 82 2.89 1.34 -16.69
C GLY A 82 3.74 2.26 -17.57
N PRO A 83 3.49 2.22 -18.91
CA PRO A 83 4.24 3.04 -19.87
C PRO A 83 3.96 4.54 -19.75
N GLU A 84 2.88 4.93 -19.09
CA GLU A 84 2.48 6.32 -18.89
C GLU A 84 2.83 6.87 -17.51
N ALA A 85 3.70 6.20 -16.76
CA ALA A 85 4.04 6.58 -15.40
C ALA A 85 4.43 8.06 -15.25
N GLU A 86 5.25 8.60 -16.16
CA GLU A 86 5.65 10.02 -16.10
C GLU A 86 4.46 10.98 -16.18
N ARG A 87 3.43 10.63 -16.95
CA ARG A 87 2.23 11.44 -17.14
C ARG A 87 1.29 11.39 -15.93
N LEU A 88 1.36 10.31 -15.13
CA LEU A 88 0.44 10.03 -14.04
C LEU A 88 0.93 10.52 -12.67
N PHE A 89 2.15 11.05 -12.61
CA PHE A 89 2.72 11.60 -11.37
C PHE A 89 2.79 13.11 -11.38
N GLN A 90 2.81 13.70 -10.19
CA GLN A 90 3.12 15.10 -9.98
C GLN A 90 4.60 15.38 -10.31
N ARG A 91 4.98 16.65 -10.31
CA ARG A 91 6.37 17.07 -10.58
C ARG A 91 7.41 16.45 -9.65
N ASP A 92 7.00 16.07 -8.44
CA ASP A 92 7.87 15.40 -7.46
C ASP A 92 8.19 13.94 -7.82
N ARG A 93 7.48 13.36 -8.81
CA ARG A 93 7.60 11.96 -9.24
C ARG A 93 7.35 10.92 -8.13
N ILE A 94 6.69 11.35 -7.07
CA ILE A 94 6.34 10.52 -5.90
C ILE A 94 4.83 10.39 -5.76
N HIS A 95 4.11 11.49 -5.87
CA HIS A 95 2.67 11.51 -5.69
C HIS A 95 1.94 11.40 -7.03
N PRO A 96 0.98 10.47 -7.16
CA PRO A 96 0.09 10.43 -8.32
C PRO A 96 -0.67 11.74 -8.48
N ASN A 97 -0.92 12.12 -9.72
CA ASN A 97 -1.72 13.31 -10.03
C ASN A 97 -3.22 12.96 -10.22
N GLU A 98 -4.01 13.95 -10.63
CA GLU A 98 -5.45 13.76 -10.82
C GLU A 98 -5.82 12.74 -11.89
N LEU A 99 -4.97 12.54 -12.91
CA LEU A 99 -5.20 11.57 -13.98
C LEU A 99 -5.06 10.12 -13.50
N ALA A 100 -4.29 9.90 -12.43
CA ALA A 100 -4.09 8.59 -11.84
C ALA A 100 -5.26 8.13 -10.94
N GLN A 101 -6.07 9.04 -10.45
CA GLN A 101 -7.10 8.75 -9.45
C GLN A 101 -8.11 7.67 -9.89
N PRO A 102 -8.64 7.68 -11.13
CA PRO A 102 -9.55 6.63 -11.58
C PRO A 102 -8.90 5.24 -11.57
N ILE A 103 -7.62 5.13 -11.96
CA ILE A 103 -6.87 3.87 -11.97
C ILE A 103 -6.69 3.36 -10.54
N MET A 104 -6.32 4.24 -9.63
CA MET A 104 -6.15 3.90 -8.21
C MET A 104 -7.47 3.44 -7.59
N LEU A 105 -8.57 4.10 -7.92
CA LEU A 105 -9.91 3.68 -7.49
C LEU A 105 -10.23 2.26 -8.00
N ASP A 106 -9.99 2.00 -9.28
CA ASP A 106 -10.24 0.69 -9.88
C ASP A 106 -9.41 -0.41 -9.20
N ASN A 107 -8.19 -0.10 -8.75
CA ASN A 107 -7.35 -1.03 -8.02
C ASN A 107 -7.88 -1.37 -6.62
N ALA A 108 -8.46 -0.41 -5.93
CA ALA A 108 -8.93 -0.56 -4.54
C ALA A 108 -10.39 -1.03 -4.44
N TRP A 109 -11.24 -0.59 -5.36
CA TRP A 109 -12.69 -0.72 -5.27
C TRP A 109 -13.19 -2.15 -5.12
N PRO A 110 -12.70 -3.17 -5.88
CA PRO A 110 -13.19 -4.53 -5.74
C PRO A 110 -12.97 -5.11 -4.34
N SER A 111 -11.84 -4.81 -3.72
CA SER A 111 -11.53 -5.26 -2.36
C SER A 111 -12.37 -4.52 -1.32
N LEU A 112 -12.53 -3.23 -1.49
CA LEU A 112 -13.37 -2.42 -0.61
C LEU A 112 -14.83 -2.85 -0.65
N MET A 113 -15.38 -3.08 -1.84
CA MET A 113 -16.76 -3.56 -2.02
C MET A 113 -16.99 -4.88 -1.29
N ARG A 114 -16.06 -5.84 -1.41
CA ARG A 114 -16.18 -7.12 -0.70
C ARG A 114 -16.21 -6.95 0.81
N LEU A 115 -15.45 -6.01 1.36
CA LEU A 115 -15.46 -5.74 2.80
C LEU A 115 -16.73 -5.05 3.28
N MET A 116 -17.36 -4.25 2.43
CA MET A 116 -18.59 -3.52 2.76
C MET A 116 -19.83 -4.38 2.63
N SER A 117 -19.74 -5.49 1.88
CA SER A 117 -20.85 -6.42 1.72
C SER A 117 -21.16 -7.12 3.05
N PRO A 118 -22.47 -7.37 3.32
CA PRO A 118 -22.89 -8.09 4.53
C PRO A 118 -22.31 -9.48 4.62
#